data_b30d6b08f6448894cee0dffcae5acf92
#
_entry.id   b30d6b08f6448894cee0dffcae5acf92
#
_cell.length_a   1.000
_cell.length_b   1.000
_cell.length_c   1.000
_cell.angle_alpha   90.00
_cell.angle_beta   90.00
_cell.angle_gamma   90.00
#
_symmetry.space_group_name_H-M   'P 1'
#
loop_
_entity.id
_entity.type
_entity.pdbx_description
1 polymer ?
#
loop_
_entity_poly.entity_id
_entity_poly.type
_entity_poly.pdbx_seq_one_letter_code
_entity_poly.pdbx_strand_id
1 'polypeptide(L)'
;LFEETHTDHALGRFMNHSFADYHVPVNADIEQIEVIFADEDDRIVSRLGAKGVGEIGQLGVAAAVCNAVYHATGRRIRSTPMTPDKVMA
;
A
#
# COMPACT_ATOMS: atom_id res chain seq x y z
N LEU A 1 -0.57 6.25 0.49
CA LEU A 1 -0.98 7.66 0.47
C LEU A 1 0.04 8.57 1.17
N PHE A 2 0.61 8.14 2.28
CA PHE A 2 1.44 8.99 3.14
C PHE A 2 2.88 8.54 3.26
N GLU A 3 3.15 7.26 3.11
CA GLU A 3 4.44 6.66 3.42
C GLU A 3 5.50 7.02 2.38
N GLU A 4 6.53 7.70 2.82
CA GLU A 4 7.69 8.04 2.01
C GLU A 4 8.95 8.04 2.87
N THR A 5 10.00 7.36 2.39
CA THR A 5 11.29 7.34 3.04
C THR A 5 12.20 8.43 2.44
N HIS A 6 12.68 9.33 3.28
CA HIS A 6 13.61 10.36 2.88
C HIS A 6 15.04 9.93 3.20
N THR A 7 15.89 9.89 2.19
CA THR A 7 17.30 9.47 2.32
C THR A 7 18.22 10.68 2.24
N ASP A 8 19.07 10.83 3.23
CA ASP A 8 20.21 11.73 3.19
C ASP A 8 21.37 11.01 2.47
N HIS A 9 21.56 11.35 1.21
CA HIS A 9 22.60 10.72 0.38
C HIS A 9 24.02 11.13 0.78
N ALA A 10 24.20 12.26 1.45
CA ALA A 10 25.51 12.70 1.90
C ALA A 10 26.01 11.90 3.10
N LEU A 11 25.08 11.55 4.00
CA LEU A 11 25.40 10.80 5.22
C LEU A 11 25.01 9.31 5.12
N GLY A 12 24.37 8.88 4.04
CA GLY A 12 23.94 7.50 3.81
C GLY A 12 22.94 7.00 4.86
N ARG A 13 22.00 7.84 5.30
CA ARG A 13 21.03 7.48 6.34
C ARG A 13 19.60 7.86 5.94
N PHE A 14 18.62 7.22 6.56
CA PHE A 14 17.24 7.64 6.47
C PHE A 14 16.98 8.81 7.44
N MET A 15 16.30 9.85 6.96
CA MET A 15 16.02 11.04 7.76
C MET A 15 14.79 10.84 8.62
N ASN A 16 13.73 10.22 8.10
CA ASN A 16 12.47 9.94 8.79
C ASN A 16 12.39 8.48 9.26
N HIS A 17 13.20 8.13 10.25
CA HIS A 17 13.37 6.75 10.72
C HIS A 17 12.64 6.44 12.04
N SER A 18 11.75 7.31 12.46
CA SER A 18 10.91 7.12 13.65
C SER A 18 9.44 7.41 13.33
N PHE A 19 8.51 6.89 14.14
CA PHE A 19 7.08 7.17 13.97
C PHE A 19 6.69 8.64 14.21
N ALA A 20 7.58 9.45 14.78
CA ALA A 20 7.36 10.89 14.86
C ALA A 20 7.52 11.58 13.51
N ASP A 21 8.37 11.04 12.63
CA ASP A 21 8.74 11.64 11.36
C ASP A 21 8.21 10.85 10.15
N TYR A 22 7.97 9.54 10.32
CA TYR A 22 7.45 8.67 9.27
C TYR A 22 5.94 8.53 9.40
N HIS A 23 5.21 9.05 8.42
CA HIS A 23 3.76 9.07 8.43
C HIS A 23 3.19 7.74 7.94
N VAL A 24 2.43 7.07 8.78
CA VAL A 24 1.63 5.90 8.42
C VAL A 24 0.15 6.21 8.51
N PRO A 25 -0.71 5.61 7.68
CA PRO A 25 -2.16 5.75 7.83
C PRO A 25 -2.62 5.25 9.20
N VAL A 26 -3.53 5.97 9.80
CA VAL A 26 -4.17 5.60 11.08
C VAL A 26 -5.65 5.28 10.86
N ASN A 27 -6.31 4.74 11.89
CA ASN A 27 -7.73 4.37 11.79
C ASN A 27 -8.65 5.53 11.39
N ALA A 28 -8.27 6.77 11.68
CA ALA A 28 -9.02 7.95 11.25
C ALA A 28 -8.94 8.19 9.73
N ASP A 29 -7.88 7.70 9.08
CA ASP A 29 -7.69 7.84 7.63
C ASP A 29 -8.40 6.70 6.85
N ILE A 30 -8.60 5.55 7.51
CA ILE A 30 -9.21 4.36 6.92
C ILE A 30 -10.34 3.88 7.84
N GLU A 31 -11.57 4.21 7.46
CA GLU A 31 -12.74 3.96 8.29
C GLU A 31 -13.06 2.47 8.43
N GLN A 32 -12.87 1.70 7.37
CA GLN A 32 -13.21 0.28 7.33
C GLN A 32 -12.26 -0.51 6.44
N ILE A 33 -11.88 -1.69 6.91
CA ILE A 33 -11.17 -2.70 6.13
C ILE A 33 -12.01 -3.96 6.14
N GLU A 34 -12.46 -4.39 4.97
CA GLU A 34 -13.14 -5.66 4.79
C GLU A 34 -12.16 -6.71 4.26
N VAL A 35 -12.09 -7.84 4.92
CA VAL A 35 -11.23 -8.95 4.52
C VAL A 35 -12.10 -10.11 4.07
N ILE A 36 -11.97 -10.48 2.81
CA ILE A 36 -12.71 -11.59 2.20
C ILE A 36 -11.74 -12.71 1.88
N PHE A 37 -11.96 -13.88 2.45
CA PHE A 37 -11.24 -15.11 2.10
C PHE A 37 -12.01 -15.83 1.02
N ALA A 38 -11.38 -16.06 -0.14
CA ALA A 38 -11.93 -16.93 -1.15
C ALA A 38 -11.63 -18.38 -0.77
N ASP A 39 -12.67 -19.13 -0.45
CA ASP A 39 -12.53 -20.56 -0.10
C ASP A 39 -12.12 -21.35 -1.33
N GLU A 40 -10.96 -22.01 -1.24
CA GLU A 40 -10.43 -22.84 -2.30
C GLU A 40 -9.63 -24.00 -1.70
N ASP A 41 -9.95 -25.24 -2.11
CA ASP A 41 -9.20 -26.44 -1.75
C ASP A 41 -8.51 -27.01 -3.00
N ASP A 42 -7.32 -26.53 -3.30
CA ASP A 42 -6.51 -27.00 -4.43
C ASP A 42 -5.56 -28.12 -4.00
N ARG A 43 -6.02 -29.35 -4.16
CA ARG A 43 -5.26 -30.59 -3.86
C ARG A 43 -4.29 -30.98 -4.96
N ILE A 44 -4.33 -30.32 -6.12
CA ILE A 44 -3.41 -30.56 -7.25
C ILE A 44 -2.08 -29.88 -6.97
N VAL A 45 -2.10 -28.59 -6.62
CA VAL A 45 -0.90 -27.82 -6.29
C VAL A 45 -0.31 -28.23 -4.94
N SER A 46 -1.15 -28.48 -3.95
CA SER A 46 -0.73 -28.92 -2.63
C SER A 46 -1.60 -30.06 -2.12
N ARG A 47 -0.99 -31.23 -1.84
CA ARG A 47 -1.73 -32.37 -1.26
C ARG A 47 -2.36 -32.08 0.08
N LEU A 48 -1.83 -31.11 0.83
CA LEU A 48 -2.39 -30.64 2.10
C LEU A 48 -3.49 -29.58 1.91
N GLY A 49 -3.68 -29.06 0.68
CA GLY A 49 -4.55 -27.92 0.43
C GLY A 49 -4.04 -26.61 1.04
N ALA A 50 -2.83 -26.62 1.58
CA ALA A 50 -2.26 -25.44 2.21
C ALA A 50 -1.74 -24.44 1.16
N LYS A 51 -1.98 -23.15 1.40
CA LYS A 51 -1.50 -22.04 0.58
C LYS A 51 -0.73 -21.03 1.43
N GLY A 52 0.30 -20.41 0.81
CA GLY A 52 0.99 -19.28 1.42
C GLY A 52 0.08 -18.05 1.41
N VAL A 53 0.02 -17.34 2.51
CA VAL A 53 -0.75 -16.08 2.63
C VAL A 53 0.18 -14.89 2.85
N GLY A 54 1.17 -15.02 3.67
CA GLY A 54 2.23 -14.04 3.96
C GLY A 54 1.91 -12.59 3.57
N GLU A 55 2.72 -12.01 2.73
CA GLU A 55 2.58 -10.63 2.24
C GLU A 55 1.72 -10.50 0.97
N ILE A 56 1.12 -11.59 0.51
CA ILE A 56 0.40 -11.63 -0.77
C ILE A 56 -0.74 -10.60 -0.85
N GLY A 57 -1.40 -10.35 0.30
CA GLY A 57 -2.52 -9.41 0.38
C GLY A 57 -2.13 -7.94 0.16
N GLN A 58 -0.85 -7.58 0.33
CA GLN A 58 -0.42 -6.18 0.17
C GLN A 58 0.25 -5.90 -1.18
N LEU A 59 0.60 -6.90 -1.97
CA LEU A 59 1.29 -6.70 -3.25
C LEU A 59 0.52 -5.79 -4.22
N GLY A 60 -0.79 -5.86 -4.22
CA GLY A 60 -1.65 -5.07 -5.11
C GLY A 60 -2.13 -3.74 -4.54
N VAL A 61 -1.86 -3.42 -3.27
CA VAL A 61 -2.49 -2.28 -2.58
C VAL A 61 -2.11 -0.95 -3.22
N ALA A 62 -0.83 -0.69 -3.46
CA ALA A 62 -0.39 0.56 -4.07
C ALA A 62 -1.02 0.77 -5.46
N ALA A 63 -1.02 -0.26 -6.30
CA ALA A 63 -1.64 -0.20 -7.62
C ALA A 63 -3.16 -0.01 -7.54
N ALA A 64 -3.83 -0.69 -6.62
CA ALA A 64 -5.27 -0.55 -6.41
C ALA A 64 -5.64 0.87 -5.97
N VAL A 65 -4.92 1.45 -5.03
CA VAL A 65 -5.12 2.83 -4.58
C VAL A 65 -4.86 3.82 -5.71
N CYS A 66 -3.78 3.65 -6.49
CA CYS A 66 -3.51 4.48 -7.67
C CYS A 66 -4.64 4.43 -8.70
N ASN A 67 -5.19 3.25 -8.94
CA ASN A 67 -6.31 3.07 -9.86
C ASN A 67 -7.60 3.67 -9.32
N ALA A 68 -7.86 3.55 -8.02
CA ALA A 68 -9.01 4.18 -7.38
C ALA A 68 -8.96 5.71 -7.46
N VAL A 69 -7.80 6.31 -7.20
CA VAL A 69 -7.60 7.76 -7.36
C VAL A 69 -7.81 8.18 -8.80
N TYR A 70 -7.25 7.44 -9.76
CA TYR A 70 -7.50 7.72 -11.18
C TYR A 70 -8.98 7.62 -11.54
N HIS A 71 -9.67 6.60 -11.07
CA HIS A 71 -11.10 6.42 -11.34
C HIS A 71 -11.94 7.56 -10.77
N ALA A 72 -11.60 8.03 -9.58
CA ALA A 72 -12.31 9.13 -8.92
C ALA A 72 -12.04 10.51 -9.52
N THR A 73 -10.82 10.75 -10.02
CA THR A 73 -10.35 12.10 -10.42
C THR A 73 -10.07 12.26 -11.90
N GLY A 74 -9.92 11.15 -12.64
CA GLY A 74 -9.44 11.16 -14.02
C GLY A 74 -7.93 11.44 -14.16
N ARG A 75 -7.20 11.63 -13.05
CA ARG A 75 -5.78 11.97 -13.04
C ARG A 75 -4.91 10.74 -12.81
N ARG A 76 -3.98 10.49 -13.72
CA ARG A 76 -3.05 9.37 -13.61
C ARG A 76 -1.74 9.80 -12.94
N ILE A 77 -1.67 9.59 -11.63
CA ILE A 77 -0.48 9.82 -10.83
C ILE A 77 0.41 8.58 -10.92
N ARG A 78 1.68 8.76 -11.26
CA ARG A 78 2.66 7.66 -11.45
C ARG A 78 3.77 7.66 -10.42
N SER A 79 3.66 8.49 -9.40
CA SER A 79 4.61 8.58 -8.29
C SER A 79 3.90 8.50 -6.96
N THR A 80 4.43 7.71 -6.05
CA THR A 80 3.95 7.60 -4.67
C THR A 80 4.85 8.42 -3.73
N PRO A 81 4.37 8.86 -2.57
CA PRO A 81 2.96 8.84 -2.15
C PRO A 81 2.08 9.78 -3.01
N MET A 82 0.78 9.46 -3.08
CA MET A 82 -0.20 10.30 -3.79
C MET A 82 -0.73 11.38 -2.87
N THR A 83 0.08 12.38 -2.67
CA THR A 83 -0.22 13.51 -1.79
C THR A 83 -1.28 14.44 -2.41
N PRO A 84 -2.00 15.24 -1.61
CA PRO A 84 -3.06 16.13 -2.09
C PRO A 84 -2.59 17.10 -3.19
N ASP A 85 -1.37 17.60 -3.09
CA ASP A 85 -0.79 18.47 -4.12
C ASP A 85 -0.71 17.78 -5.49
N LYS A 86 -0.30 16.51 -5.54
CA LYS A 86 -0.24 15.71 -6.77
C LYS A 86 -1.63 15.40 -7.33
N VAL A 87 -2.62 15.26 -6.45
CA VAL A 87 -4.01 15.00 -6.86
C VAL A 87 -4.69 16.27 -7.36
N MET A 88 -4.38 17.42 -6.78
CA MET A 88 -4.97 18.71 -7.16
C MET A 88 -4.26 19.43 -8.31
N ALA A 89 -2.99 19.11 -8.54
CA ALA A 89 -2.22 19.68 -9.63
C ALA A 89 -2.76 19.27 -11.00
#